data_c7df059c4b0bc735f36082e797af257b
#
_entry.id   c7df059c4b0bc735f36082e797af257b
#
_cell.length_a   1.000
_cell.length_b   1.000
_cell.length_c   1.000
_cell.angle_alpha   90.00
_cell.angle_beta   90.00
_cell.angle_gamma   90.00
#
_symmetry.space_group_name_H-M   'P 1'
#
loop_
_entity.id
_entity.type
_entity.pdbx_description
1 polymer ?
#
loop_
_entity_poly.entity_id
_entity_poly.type
_entity_poly.pdbx_seq_one_letter_code
_entity_poly.pdbx_strand_id
1 'polypeptide(L)'
;MRSSRYPGVYTDGRGFYTKSKFKESVYGERVLEIKGKFYRRWEPIRSKLSAAMHLHLQNFHFKNAKILYLGASTGTTVSHLSDIAELIWAVEISPMSMQKLVHLAEKRDNIVPILDDARHPAHYAMFVEKPNIIYQDISQRDQVEIFLKNMEFYSPKYGYLMLKTRTIDVRKKPKEIMKEKAREIGEFHSIEEIINISKYQKDHYAIVVRK
;
A
#
# COMPACT_ATOMS: atom_id res chain seq x y z
N MET A 1 -22.02 8.20 -8.49
CA MET A 1 -21.03 7.47 -7.69
C MET A 1 -21.74 6.37 -6.94
N ARG A 2 -21.30 5.11 -7.05
CA ARG A 2 -21.84 3.93 -6.36
C ARG A 2 -20.73 3.20 -5.61
N SER A 3 -21.07 2.40 -4.61
CA SER A 3 -20.10 1.53 -3.95
C SER A 3 -19.51 0.54 -4.95
N SER A 4 -18.21 0.30 -4.85
CA SER A 4 -17.53 -0.75 -5.62
C SER A 4 -17.58 -2.08 -4.86
N ARG A 5 -16.99 -3.12 -5.43
CA ARG A 5 -16.77 -4.40 -4.72
C ARG A 5 -15.75 -4.31 -3.58
N TYR A 6 -14.95 -3.23 -3.54
CA TYR A 6 -13.95 -2.99 -2.50
C TYR A 6 -14.55 -2.17 -1.37
N PRO A 7 -14.61 -2.69 -0.13
CA PRO A 7 -15.20 -1.98 1.00
C PRO A 7 -14.57 -0.61 1.25
N GLY A 8 -15.38 0.46 1.30
CA GLY A 8 -14.93 1.84 1.46
C GLY A 8 -14.51 2.55 0.17
N VAL A 9 -14.49 1.83 -0.97
CA VAL A 9 -14.14 2.36 -2.29
C VAL A 9 -15.38 2.49 -3.17
N TYR A 10 -15.42 3.55 -3.96
CA TYR A 10 -16.54 3.89 -4.86
C TYR A 10 -16.10 3.80 -6.33
N THR A 11 -17.08 3.77 -7.23
CA THR A 11 -16.82 3.72 -8.68
C THR A 11 -17.89 4.48 -9.48
N ASP A 12 -17.45 5.03 -10.61
CA ASP A 12 -18.31 5.58 -11.67
C ASP A 12 -18.48 4.61 -12.86
N GLY A 13 -17.93 3.37 -12.73
CA GLY A 13 -17.87 2.36 -13.80
C GLY A 13 -16.59 2.43 -14.62
N ARG A 14 -15.80 3.51 -14.56
CA ARG A 14 -14.54 3.70 -15.29
C ARG A 14 -13.31 3.75 -14.38
N GLY A 15 -13.50 4.05 -13.11
CA GLY A 15 -12.40 4.15 -12.15
C GLY A 15 -12.86 3.97 -10.72
N PHE A 16 -11.88 3.90 -9.81
CA PHE A 16 -12.09 3.82 -8.38
C PHE A 16 -11.85 5.16 -7.71
N TYR A 17 -12.57 5.40 -6.62
CA TYR A 17 -12.55 6.64 -5.85
C TYR A 17 -12.59 6.33 -4.36
N THR A 18 -11.92 7.14 -3.55
CA THR A 18 -12.14 7.18 -2.11
C THR A 18 -12.99 8.41 -1.75
N LYS A 19 -13.86 8.26 -0.75
CA LYS A 19 -14.66 9.40 -0.24
C LYS A 19 -13.83 10.13 0.80
N SER A 20 -13.46 11.38 0.52
CA SER A 20 -12.67 12.22 1.40
C SER A 20 -13.53 13.18 2.22
N LYS A 21 -13.03 13.57 3.38
CA LYS A 21 -13.53 14.73 4.15
C LYS A 21 -13.07 16.05 3.54
N PHE A 22 -12.03 16.03 2.68
CA PHE A 22 -11.34 17.19 2.13
C PHE A 22 -11.63 17.38 0.65
N LYS A 23 -11.74 18.63 0.22
CA LYS A 23 -11.96 19.02 -1.17
C LYS A 23 -10.66 19.00 -2.01
N GLU A 24 -9.51 19.19 -1.36
CA GLU A 24 -8.23 19.32 -2.02
C GLU A 24 -7.70 17.97 -2.53
N SER A 25 -7.05 18.00 -3.68
CA SER A 25 -6.24 16.89 -4.15
C SER A 25 -4.94 16.78 -3.36
N VAL A 26 -4.37 15.57 -3.26
CA VAL A 26 -3.10 15.33 -2.57
C VAL A 26 -1.93 15.31 -3.55
N TYR A 27 -2.12 14.73 -4.74
CA TYR A 27 -1.05 14.57 -5.74
C TYR A 27 -1.50 14.99 -7.15
N GLY A 28 -2.56 15.82 -7.27
CA GLY A 28 -3.13 16.28 -8.53
C GLY A 28 -4.19 15.36 -9.11
N GLU A 29 -4.70 14.41 -8.34
CA GLU A 29 -5.80 13.56 -8.74
C GLU A 29 -7.12 14.35 -8.86
N ARG A 30 -7.99 13.86 -9.74
CA ARG A 30 -9.33 14.45 -9.92
C ARG A 30 -10.17 14.27 -8.66
N VAL A 31 -10.77 15.35 -8.18
CA VAL A 31 -11.75 15.35 -7.10
C VAL A 31 -13.11 15.71 -7.66
N LEU A 32 -14.12 14.91 -7.36
CA LEU A 32 -15.51 15.15 -7.75
C LEU A 32 -16.33 15.51 -6.51
N GLU A 33 -17.10 16.59 -6.58
CA GLU A 33 -18.10 16.91 -5.59
C GLU A 33 -19.48 16.40 -6.06
N ILE A 34 -20.08 15.51 -5.28
CA ILE A 34 -21.40 14.94 -5.57
C ILE A 34 -22.25 14.99 -4.28
N LYS A 35 -23.32 15.77 -4.32
CA LYS A 35 -24.24 15.96 -3.16
C LYS A 35 -23.47 16.33 -1.88
N GLY A 36 -22.56 17.32 -1.97
CA GLY A 36 -21.75 17.80 -0.85
C GLY A 36 -20.73 16.81 -0.30
N LYS A 37 -20.40 15.76 -1.05
CA LYS A 37 -19.38 14.76 -0.69
C LYS A 37 -18.27 14.78 -1.73
N PHE A 38 -17.02 14.69 -1.28
CA PHE A 38 -15.84 14.70 -2.14
C PHE A 38 -15.37 13.28 -2.43
N TYR A 39 -15.13 12.98 -3.71
CA TYR A 39 -14.65 11.68 -4.19
C TYR A 39 -13.35 11.89 -4.95
N ARG A 40 -12.26 11.38 -4.41
CA ARG A 40 -10.91 11.49 -4.96
C ARG A 40 -10.63 10.28 -5.84
N ARG A 41 -10.23 10.53 -7.11
CA ARG A 41 -9.92 9.46 -8.04
C ARG A 41 -8.63 8.75 -7.62
N TRP A 42 -8.69 7.43 -7.52
CA TRP A 42 -7.54 6.60 -7.17
C TRP A 42 -6.85 6.09 -8.44
N GLU A 43 -5.81 6.80 -8.88
CA GLU A 43 -5.16 6.56 -10.16
C GLU A 43 -4.25 5.33 -10.14
N PRO A 44 -4.46 4.33 -11.05
CA PRO A 44 -3.66 3.09 -11.07
C PRO A 44 -2.21 3.30 -11.52
N ILE A 45 -1.93 4.37 -12.27
CA ILE A 45 -0.56 4.73 -12.65
C ILE A 45 0.23 5.38 -11.49
N ARG A 46 -0.43 5.81 -10.43
CA ARG A 46 0.16 6.47 -9.27
C ARG A 46 0.14 5.62 -8.01
N SER A 47 -0.62 4.53 -8.00
CA SER A 47 -0.79 3.65 -6.84
C SER A 47 -0.84 2.20 -7.27
N LYS A 48 0.09 1.39 -6.79
CA LYS A 48 0.16 -0.04 -7.08
C LYS A 48 -1.05 -0.81 -6.55
N LEU A 49 -1.61 -0.38 -5.40
CA LEU A 49 -2.85 -0.95 -4.88
C LEU A 49 -4.03 -0.67 -5.82
N SER A 50 -4.15 0.57 -6.34
CA SER A 50 -5.17 0.88 -7.34
C SER A 50 -4.96 0.08 -8.63
N ALA A 51 -3.70 -0.11 -9.06
CA ALA A 51 -3.38 -0.96 -10.21
C ALA A 51 -3.86 -2.40 -10.00
N ALA A 52 -3.62 -2.97 -8.81
CA ALA A 52 -4.09 -4.31 -8.45
C ALA A 52 -5.62 -4.39 -8.44
N MET A 53 -6.31 -3.37 -7.91
CA MET A 53 -7.78 -3.28 -7.94
C MET A 53 -8.34 -3.26 -9.36
N HIS A 54 -7.74 -2.50 -10.29
CA HIS A 54 -8.12 -2.48 -11.71
C HIS A 54 -7.84 -3.80 -12.43
N LEU A 55 -6.96 -4.64 -11.87
CA LEU A 55 -6.63 -5.98 -12.35
C LEU A 55 -7.27 -7.08 -11.49
N HIS A 56 -8.41 -6.72 -10.86
CA HIS A 56 -9.31 -7.65 -10.20
C HIS A 56 -8.77 -8.27 -8.89
N LEU A 57 -8.01 -7.52 -8.09
CA LEU A 57 -7.67 -7.93 -6.71
C LEU A 57 -8.89 -8.51 -5.99
N GLN A 58 -8.77 -9.73 -5.46
CA GLN A 58 -9.87 -10.38 -4.73
C GLN A 58 -9.79 -10.09 -3.22
N ASN A 59 -8.57 -10.13 -2.68
CA ASN A 59 -8.30 -9.98 -1.26
C ASN A 59 -8.07 -8.50 -0.91
N PHE A 60 -9.09 -7.80 -0.39
CA PHE A 60 -9.05 -6.38 -0.03
C PHE A 60 -9.58 -6.18 1.39
N HIS A 61 -8.71 -5.99 2.37
CA HIS A 61 -9.03 -5.99 3.80
C HIS A 61 -8.80 -4.63 4.50
N PHE A 62 -8.69 -3.52 3.75
CA PHE A 62 -8.23 -2.22 4.27
C PHE A 62 -9.28 -1.40 5.02
N LYS A 63 -10.58 -1.71 4.87
CA LYS A 63 -11.64 -0.94 5.56
C LYS A 63 -11.57 -1.14 7.07
N ASN A 64 -11.49 -0.02 7.81
CA ASN A 64 -11.38 0.02 9.26
C ASN A 64 -10.18 -0.80 9.80
N ALA A 65 -9.12 -0.97 9.01
CA ALA A 65 -7.92 -1.68 9.41
C ALA A 65 -6.88 -0.73 10.01
N LYS A 66 -6.07 -1.26 10.96
CA LYS A 66 -4.81 -0.66 11.39
C LYS A 66 -3.71 -1.17 10.48
N ILE A 67 -3.02 -0.27 9.77
CA ILE A 67 -2.08 -0.59 8.71
C ILE A 67 -0.68 -0.12 9.09
N LEU A 68 0.30 -1.02 9.03
CA LEU A 68 1.72 -0.65 8.99
C LEU A 68 2.11 -0.54 7.51
N TYR A 69 2.36 0.67 7.05
CA TYR A 69 2.73 0.97 5.67
C TYR A 69 4.25 1.21 5.57
N LEU A 70 4.95 0.35 4.86
CA LEU A 70 6.39 0.39 4.67
C LEU A 70 6.74 0.97 3.29
N GLY A 71 7.51 2.06 3.25
CA GLY A 71 7.83 2.79 2.03
C GLY A 71 6.71 3.76 1.62
N ALA A 72 6.27 4.61 2.54
CA ALA A 72 5.13 5.49 2.36
C ALA A 72 5.36 6.60 1.33
N SER A 73 6.62 6.92 1.03
CA SER A 73 7.01 7.99 0.10
C SER A 73 6.30 9.32 0.45
N THR A 74 5.78 10.03 -0.51
CA THR A 74 5.04 11.29 -0.31
C THR A 74 3.56 11.11 0.07
N GLY A 75 3.12 9.88 0.35
CA GLY A 75 1.79 9.59 0.86
C GLY A 75 0.67 9.41 -0.18
N THR A 76 0.98 9.20 -1.47
CA THR A 76 -0.05 9.03 -2.51
C THR A 76 -1.05 7.91 -2.17
N THR A 77 -0.58 6.68 -1.96
CA THR A 77 -1.44 5.54 -1.59
C THR A 77 -1.97 5.69 -0.16
N VAL A 78 -1.11 6.16 0.77
CA VAL A 78 -1.47 6.43 2.17
C VAL A 78 -2.69 7.35 2.26
N SER A 79 -2.76 8.42 1.45
CA SER A 79 -3.86 9.38 1.46
C SER A 79 -5.21 8.78 1.07
N HIS A 80 -5.23 7.78 0.19
CA HIS A 80 -6.44 7.04 -0.15
C HIS A 80 -6.81 6.02 0.92
N LEU A 81 -5.79 5.31 1.44
CA LEU A 81 -6.01 4.39 2.55
C LEU A 81 -6.53 5.11 3.80
N SER A 82 -6.08 6.33 4.09
CA SER A 82 -6.59 7.11 5.22
C SER A 82 -8.07 7.50 5.11
N ASP A 83 -8.63 7.53 3.89
CA ASP A 83 -10.06 7.74 3.68
C ASP A 83 -10.91 6.50 4.07
N ILE A 84 -10.30 5.32 4.28
CA ILE A 84 -11.01 4.04 4.51
C ILE A 84 -10.51 3.23 5.72
N ALA A 85 -9.25 3.39 6.11
CA ALA A 85 -8.63 2.70 7.25
C ALA A 85 -8.92 3.40 8.58
N GLU A 86 -8.73 2.67 9.67
CA GLU A 86 -8.78 3.22 11.03
C GLU A 86 -7.53 4.03 11.34
N LEU A 87 -6.34 3.45 11.13
CA LEU A 87 -5.06 4.05 11.46
C LEU A 87 -3.97 3.55 10.52
N ILE A 88 -3.00 4.43 10.17
CA ILE A 88 -1.87 4.10 9.32
C ILE A 88 -0.58 4.59 9.99
N TRP A 89 0.31 3.67 10.34
CA TRP A 89 1.69 3.98 10.64
C TRP A 89 2.48 3.95 9.33
N ALA A 90 2.99 5.08 8.92
CA ALA A 90 3.58 5.28 7.61
C ALA A 90 5.11 5.47 7.74
N VAL A 91 5.85 4.37 7.53
CA VAL A 91 7.32 4.35 7.63
C VAL A 91 7.92 4.76 6.29
N GLU A 92 8.84 5.72 6.35
CA GLU A 92 9.57 6.23 5.18
C GLU A 92 11.00 6.61 5.58
N ILE A 93 11.99 6.18 4.79
CA ILE A 93 13.41 6.40 5.06
C ILE A 93 13.91 7.75 4.52
N SER A 94 13.26 8.31 3.49
CA SER A 94 13.67 9.56 2.85
C SER A 94 13.17 10.78 3.61
N PRO A 95 14.05 11.64 4.18
CA PRO A 95 13.62 12.88 4.83
C PRO A 95 12.83 13.82 3.91
N MET A 96 13.20 13.90 2.62
CA MET A 96 12.49 14.73 1.64
C MET A 96 11.06 14.25 1.38
N SER A 97 10.86 12.94 1.30
CA SER A 97 9.53 12.34 1.14
C SER A 97 8.72 12.50 2.44
N MET A 98 9.39 12.31 3.58
CA MET A 98 8.78 12.46 4.89
C MET A 98 8.22 13.86 5.14
N GLN A 99 8.87 14.94 4.70
CA GLN A 99 8.32 16.30 4.82
C GLN A 99 6.92 16.42 4.19
N LYS A 100 6.71 15.85 3.01
CA LYS A 100 5.40 15.85 2.34
C LYS A 100 4.39 14.94 3.06
N LEU A 101 4.86 13.82 3.59
CA LEU A 101 4.03 12.89 4.36
C LEU A 101 3.56 13.51 5.69
N VAL A 102 4.43 14.25 6.38
CA VAL A 102 4.07 15.02 7.60
C VAL A 102 3.01 16.07 7.28
N HIS A 103 3.20 16.84 6.20
CA HIS A 103 2.19 17.83 5.78
C HIS A 103 0.84 17.19 5.42
N LEU A 104 0.84 15.95 4.89
CA LEU A 104 -0.39 15.18 4.68
C LEU A 104 -1.03 14.77 6.02
N ALA A 105 -0.21 14.34 7.00
CA ALA A 105 -0.64 13.89 8.31
C ALA A 105 -1.22 15.03 9.17
N GLU A 106 -0.73 16.27 9.02
CA GLU A 106 -1.31 17.45 9.67
C GLU A 106 -2.80 17.65 9.36
N LYS A 107 -3.26 17.19 8.20
CA LYS A 107 -4.65 17.27 7.76
C LYS A 107 -5.43 15.96 8.00
N ARG A 108 -4.77 14.87 8.37
CA ARG A 108 -5.35 13.52 8.46
C ARG A 108 -4.90 12.83 9.75
N ASP A 109 -5.73 12.95 10.78
CA ASP A 109 -5.50 12.52 12.16
C ASP A 109 -5.24 11.00 12.32
N ASN A 110 -5.53 10.22 11.28
CA ASN A 110 -5.30 8.78 11.26
C ASN A 110 -4.03 8.35 10.49
N ILE A 111 -3.09 9.27 10.26
CA ILE A 111 -1.77 8.97 9.70
C ILE A 111 -0.70 9.32 10.74
N VAL A 112 0.13 8.35 11.11
CA VAL A 112 1.30 8.52 11.97
C VAL A 112 2.56 8.37 11.11
N PRO A 113 3.21 9.47 10.70
CA PRO A 113 4.45 9.40 9.92
C PRO A 113 5.62 8.99 10.82
N ILE A 114 6.45 8.07 10.32
CA ILE A 114 7.62 7.54 11.04
C ILE A 114 8.83 7.60 10.10
N LEU A 115 9.80 8.44 10.43
CA LEU A 115 11.07 8.53 9.70
C LEU A 115 12.02 7.47 10.22
N ASP A 116 12.07 6.33 9.55
CA ASP A 116 12.95 5.20 9.92
C ASP A 116 13.19 4.26 8.75
N ASP A 117 14.13 3.32 8.93
CA ASP A 117 14.40 2.25 7.98
C ASP A 117 13.56 1.01 8.31
N ALA A 118 12.73 0.58 7.35
CA ALA A 118 11.88 -0.60 7.49
C ALA A 118 12.64 -1.92 7.73
N ARG A 119 13.98 -1.94 7.54
CA ARG A 119 14.84 -3.08 7.91
C ARG A 119 14.89 -3.33 9.41
N HIS A 120 14.51 -2.33 10.21
CA HIS A 120 14.68 -2.33 11.66
C HIS A 120 13.33 -2.18 12.39
N PRO A 121 12.41 -3.18 12.31
CA PRO A 121 11.06 -3.08 12.89
C PRO A 121 11.05 -2.75 14.39
N ALA A 122 12.10 -3.11 15.13
CA ALA A 122 12.22 -2.80 16.54
C ALA A 122 12.39 -1.29 16.83
N HIS A 123 12.96 -0.49 15.90
CA HIS A 123 13.18 0.94 16.10
C HIS A 123 11.88 1.73 16.26
N TYR A 124 10.84 1.32 15.54
CA TYR A 124 9.54 1.99 15.56
C TYR A 124 8.45 1.20 16.28
N ALA A 125 8.83 0.13 16.98
CA ALA A 125 7.87 -0.72 17.69
C ALA A 125 7.08 0.05 18.77
N MET A 126 7.69 1.05 19.39
CA MET A 126 7.04 1.87 20.42
C MET A 126 5.86 2.70 19.89
N PHE A 127 5.82 2.94 18.57
CA PHE A 127 4.74 3.73 17.92
C PHE A 127 3.66 2.86 17.30
N VAL A 128 3.94 1.56 17.05
CA VAL A 128 3.09 0.68 16.26
C VAL A 128 2.36 -0.32 17.13
N GLU A 129 1.06 -0.20 17.22
CA GLU A 129 0.17 -1.07 17.99
C GLU A 129 -0.54 -2.10 17.12
N LYS A 130 -0.17 -3.37 17.20
CA LYS A 130 -0.87 -4.54 16.61
C LYS A 130 -1.53 -4.26 15.24
N PRO A 131 -0.77 -4.02 14.18
CA PRO A 131 -1.34 -3.77 12.86
C PRO A 131 -2.12 -5.01 12.38
N ASN A 132 -3.27 -4.79 11.74
CA ASN A 132 -4.03 -5.86 11.08
C ASN A 132 -3.36 -6.25 9.75
N ILE A 133 -2.70 -5.28 9.13
CA ILE A 133 -2.12 -5.38 7.80
C ILE A 133 -0.72 -4.77 7.81
N ILE A 134 0.22 -5.45 7.15
CA ILE A 134 1.43 -4.82 6.61
C ILE A 134 1.23 -4.61 5.11
N TYR A 135 1.40 -3.36 4.67
CA TYR A 135 1.47 -3.01 3.25
C TYR A 135 2.87 -2.49 2.94
N GLN A 136 3.57 -3.14 2.02
CA GLN A 136 4.93 -2.74 1.64
C GLN A 136 5.03 -2.33 0.18
N ASP A 137 5.59 -1.14 -0.07
CA ASP A 137 5.93 -0.61 -1.39
C ASP A 137 7.35 -0.03 -1.39
N ILE A 138 8.34 -0.91 -1.18
CA ILE A 138 9.76 -0.57 -1.10
C ILE A 138 10.49 -1.04 -2.36
N SER A 139 11.34 -0.18 -2.94
CA SER A 139 12.10 -0.47 -4.13
C SER A 139 13.56 -0.81 -3.81
N GLN A 140 13.79 -1.81 -2.95
CA GLN A 140 15.12 -2.29 -2.54
C GLN A 140 15.38 -3.73 -3.03
N ARG A 141 16.64 -4.16 -3.10
CA ARG A 141 17.00 -5.53 -3.46
C ARG A 141 16.45 -6.54 -2.45
N ASP A 142 16.55 -6.20 -1.18
CA ASP A 142 16.15 -6.98 -0.01
C ASP A 142 14.68 -6.78 0.40
N GLN A 143 13.84 -6.29 -0.51
CA GLN A 143 12.43 -5.97 -0.23
C GLN A 143 11.62 -7.15 0.32
N VAL A 144 11.94 -8.39 -0.07
CA VAL A 144 11.28 -9.59 0.45
C VAL A 144 11.74 -9.89 1.88
N GLU A 145 13.03 -9.79 2.17
CA GLU A 145 13.57 -9.95 3.52
C GLU A 145 12.98 -8.91 4.48
N ILE A 146 12.90 -7.63 4.06
CA ILE A 146 12.25 -6.56 4.84
C ILE A 146 10.80 -6.92 5.13
N PHE A 147 10.07 -7.41 4.12
CA PHE A 147 8.68 -7.81 4.28
C PHE A 147 8.51 -8.93 5.29
N LEU A 148 9.26 -10.03 5.13
CA LEU A 148 9.20 -11.19 6.01
C LEU A 148 9.56 -10.83 7.45
N LYS A 149 10.60 -10.04 7.66
CA LYS A 149 11.04 -9.58 8.98
C LYS A 149 9.95 -8.76 9.69
N ASN A 150 9.25 -7.88 8.99
CA ASN A 150 8.15 -7.12 9.55
C ASN A 150 6.90 -8.00 9.80
N MET A 151 6.60 -8.95 8.89
CA MET A 151 5.52 -9.92 9.07
C MET A 151 5.75 -10.80 10.31
N GLU A 152 6.97 -11.24 10.54
CA GLU A 152 7.35 -12.01 11.72
C GLU A 152 7.21 -11.16 12.98
N PHE A 153 7.81 -9.95 13.00
CA PHE A 153 7.88 -9.07 14.16
C PHE A 153 6.49 -8.61 14.65
N TYR A 154 5.65 -8.11 13.75
CA TYR A 154 4.33 -7.59 14.10
C TYR A 154 3.21 -8.61 14.04
N SER A 155 3.43 -9.72 13.36
CA SER A 155 2.48 -10.83 13.26
C SER A 155 1.05 -10.42 12.80
N PRO A 156 0.91 -9.59 11.75
CA PRO A 156 -0.40 -9.17 11.25
C PRO A 156 -1.16 -10.33 10.61
N LYS A 157 -2.48 -10.18 10.46
CA LYS A 157 -3.31 -11.19 9.78
C LYS A 157 -3.02 -11.26 8.28
N TYR A 158 -2.75 -10.12 7.64
CA TYR A 158 -2.52 -10.02 6.20
C TYR A 158 -1.27 -9.20 5.88
N GLY A 159 -0.59 -9.60 4.81
CA GLY A 159 0.50 -8.83 4.21
C GLY A 159 0.24 -8.55 2.73
N TYR A 160 0.60 -7.34 2.28
CA TYR A 160 0.53 -6.92 0.89
C TYR A 160 1.91 -6.44 0.46
N LEU A 161 2.56 -7.16 -0.45
CA LEU A 161 3.86 -6.81 -0.99
C LEU A 161 3.72 -6.34 -2.44
N MET A 162 4.13 -5.11 -2.73
CA MET A 162 4.27 -4.58 -4.07
C MET A 162 5.68 -4.89 -4.59
N LEU A 163 5.87 -6.11 -5.11
CA LEU A 163 7.16 -6.63 -5.56
C LEU A 163 7.63 -5.94 -6.83
N LYS A 164 8.77 -5.25 -6.78
CA LYS A 164 9.44 -4.65 -7.92
C LYS A 164 10.61 -5.55 -8.37
N THR A 165 10.40 -6.35 -9.40
CA THR A 165 11.34 -7.40 -9.80
C THR A 165 12.68 -6.85 -10.31
N ARG A 166 12.67 -5.74 -11.05
CA ARG A 166 13.89 -5.13 -11.64
C ARG A 166 14.89 -4.59 -10.62
N THR A 167 14.47 -4.28 -9.40
CA THR A 167 15.41 -3.89 -8.34
C THR A 167 16.14 -5.08 -7.73
N ILE A 168 15.58 -6.29 -7.86
CA ILE A 168 16.17 -7.53 -7.35
C ILE A 168 17.25 -8.02 -8.32
N ASP A 169 16.89 -8.26 -9.59
CA ASP A 169 17.84 -8.64 -10.64
C ASP A 169 17.35 -8.15 -12.01
N VAL A 170 18.14 -7.32 -12.68
CA VAL A 170 17.82 -6.79 -14.01
C VAL A 170 18.06 -7.80 -15.13
N ARG A 171 18.85 -8.88 -14.90
CA ARG A 171 19.21 -9.90 -15.87
C ARG A 171 18.15 -10.99 -16.02
N LYS A 172 17.47 -11.32 -14.93
CA LYS A 172 16.39 -12.33 -14.91
C LYS A 172 15.09 -11.78 -15.47
N LYS A 173 14.24 -12.64 -16.02
CA LYS A 173 12.88 -12.25 -16.42
C LYS A 173 12.00 -11.94 -15.18
N PRO A 174 11.14 -10.92 -15.23
CA PRO A 174 10.28 -10.55 -14.09
C PRO A 174 9.46 -11.72 -13.54
N LYS A 175 8.95 -12.60 -14.40
CA LYS A 175 8.16 -13.77 -14.00
C LYS A 175 9.00 -14.81 -13.25
N GLU A 176 10.28 -14.95 -13.58
CA GLU A 176 11.19 -15.88 -12.90
C GLU A 176 11.48 -15.39 -11.48
N ILE A 177 11.80 -14.10 -11.34
CA ILE A 177 12.02 -13.46 -10.03
C ILE A 177 10.75 -13.56 -9.16
N MET A 178 9.58 -13.27 -9.73
CA MET A 178 8.32 -13.39 -9.01
C MET A 178 8.12 -14.81 -8.48
N LYS A 179 8.33 -15.85 -9.30
CA LYS A 179 8.19 -17.24 -8.87
C LYS A 179 9.18 -17.63 -7.76
N GLU A 180 10.43 -17.20 -7.89
CA GLU A 180 11.49 -17.42 -6.90
C GLU A 180 11.09 -16.78 -5.55
N LYS A 181 10.70 -15.52 -5.59
CA LYS A 181 10.33 -14.76 -4.38
C LYS A 181 8.98 -15.20 -3.78
N ALA A 182 8.04 -15.63 -4.60
CA ALA A 182 6.80 -16.22 -4.11
C ALA A 182 7.06 -17.55 -3.37
N ARG A 183 8.01 -18.39 -3.85
CA ARG A 183 8.40 -19.61 -3.15
C ARG A 183 9.01 -19.29 -1.78
N GLU A 184 9.95 -18.33 -1.72
CA GLU A 184 10.58 -17.86 -0.48
C GLU A 184 9.53 -17.39 0.54
N ILE A 185 8.56 -16.57 0.10
CA ILE A 185 7.46 -16.10 0.95
C ILE A 185 6.56 -17.26 1.40
N GLY A 186 6.29 -18.20 0.51
CA GLY A 186 5.43 -19.38 0.75
C GLY A 186 5.98 -20.37 1.79
N GLU A 187 7.27 -20.28 2.13
CA GLU A 187 7.87 -21.06 3.22
C GLU A 187 7.39 -20.58 4.62
N PHE A 188 6.92 -19.35 4.72
CA PHE A 188 6.54 -18.71 5.99
C PHE A 188 5.06 -18.34 6.06
N HIS A 189 4.43 -18.03 4.93
CA HIS A 189 3.07 -17.50 4.86
C HIS A 189 2.24 -18.13 3.74
N SER A 190 0.93 -18.23 3.94
CA SER A 190 0.01 -18.66 2.89
C SER A 190 -0.15 -17.54 1.85
N ILE A 191 0.20 -17.81 0.60
CA ILE A 191 -0.02 -16.87 -0.51
C ILE A 191 -1.46 -17.01 -0.98
N GLU A 192 -2.24 -15.94 -0.77
CA GLU A 192 -3.65 -15.87 -1.15
C GLU A 192 -3.84 -15.45 -2.61
N GLU A 193 -2.95 -14.55 -3.10
CA GLU A 193 -3.10 -13.99 -4.44
C GLU A 193 -1.79 -13.41 -4.98
N ILE A 194 -1.55 -13.58 -6.27
CA ILE A 194 -0.46 -12.92 -7.01
C ILE A 194 -1.05 -12.28 -8.27
N ILE A 195 -0.87 -10.96 -8.41
CA ILE A 195 -1.37 -10.18 -9.54
C ILE A 195 -0.21 -9.54 -10.29
N ASN A 196 -0.13 -9.78 -11.59
CA ASN A 196 0.80 -9.03 -12.44
C ASN A 196 0.21 -7.64 -12.73
N ILE A 197 0.80 -6.60 -12.13
CA ILE A 197 0.35 -5.21 -12.30
C ILE A 197 1.14 -4.44 -13.37
N SER A 198 1.92 -5.12 -14.20
CA SER A 198 2.81 -4.51 -15.23
C SER A 198 2.06 -3.66 -16.26
N LYS A 199 0.76 -3.86 -16.42
CA LYS A 199 -0.09 -3.01 -17.28
C LYS A 199 -0.05 -1.54 -16.85
N TYR A 200 0.06 -1.26 -15.56
CA TYR A 200 0.09 0.08 -14.98
C TYR A 200 1.45 0.42 -14.36
N GLN A 201 2.15 -0.58 -13.83
CA GLN A 201 3.40 -0.45 -13.09
C GLN A 201 4.41 -1.49 -13.64
N LYS A 202 5.23 -1.06 -14.60
CA LYS A 202 6.15 -1.95 -15.33
C LYS A 202 6.98 -2.82 -14.39
N ASP A 203 7.01 -4.14 -14.66
CA ASP A 203 7.79 -5.15 -13.94
C ASP A 203 7.44 -5.28 -12.44
N HIS A 204 6.16 -4.99 -12.08
CA HIS A 204 5.68 -5.16 -10.72
C HIS A 204 4.61 -6.25 -10.60
N TYR A 205 4.58 -6.85 -9.41
CA TYR A 205 3.54 -7.79 -8.96
C TYR A 205 3.00 -7.36 -7.60
N ALA A 206 1.71 -7.52 -7.38
CA ALA A 206 1.11 -7.46 -6.05
C ALA A 206 0.97 -8.89 -5.52
N ILE A 207 1.52 -9.14 -4.34
CA ILE A 207 1.43 -10.42 -3.64
C ILE A 207 0.67 -10.19 -2.34
N VAL A 208 -0.40 -10.97 -2.12
CA VAL A 208 -1.19 -10.94 -0.89
C VAL A 208 -0.94 -12.23 -0.14
N VAL A 209 -0.62 -12.09 1.14
CA VAL A 209 -0.38 -13.22 2.03
C VAL A 209 -1.27 -13.17 3.26
N ARG A 210 -1.52 -14.33 3.82
CA ARG A 210 -2.13 -14.51 5.14
C ARG A 210 -1.16 -15.27 6.04
N LYS A 211 -1.14 -14.86 7.31
CA LYS A 211 -0.42 -15.58 8.36
C LYS A 211 -1.02 -16.96 8.60
#